data_70cda2f253036f7df2ac4c7eb5e2515d
#
_entry.id   70cda2f253036f7df2ac4c7eb5e2515d
#
_cell.length_a   1.000
_cell.length_b   1.000
_cell.length_c   1.000
_cell.angle_alpha   90.00
_cell.angle_beta   90.00
_cell.angle_gamma   90.00
#
_symmetry.space_group_name_H-M   'P 1'
#
loop_
_entity.id
_entity.type
_entity.pdbx_description
1 polymer ?
#
loop_
_entity_poly.entity_id
_entity_poly.type
_entity_poly.pdbx_seq_one_letter_code
_entity_poly.pdbx_strand_id
1 'polypeptide(L)'
;MSLIEFPYTSHKHYLMPIIPLLIQGHKLWAFVDSGATFSIVSTDEARRIGIDWEKGPRQMIVVGDGSFIPTYFHDLPVQIGGYEIIAPIGFSERLGVGFNILGRTGIFDRFQICFNDHTRKVTFEKILIEKESDPF
;
A
#
# COMPACT_ATOMS: atom_id res chain seq x y z
N MET A 1 7.47 4.55 20.81
CA MET A 1 6.78 4.90 19.68
C MET A 1 7.65 5.42 18.63
N SER A 2 7.57 4.90 17.49
CA SER A 2 8.52 5.22 16.47
C SER A 2 7.86 5.90 15.31
N LEU A 3 8.50 6.93 14.86
CA LEU A 3 8.19 7.57 13.62
C LEU A 3 9.13 6.99 12.56
N ILE A 4 8.57 6.50 11.48
CA ILE A 4 9.38 5.96 10.40
C ILE A 4 9.40 6.98 9.29
N GLU A 5 10.60 7.34 8.83
CA GLU A 5 10.76 8.30 7.75
C GLU A 5 11.32 7.61 6.53
N PHE A 6 10.73 7.93 5.39
CA PHE A 6 11.23 7.46 4.11
C PHE A 6 11.49 8.66 3.22
N PRO A 7 12.69 8.77 2.64
CA PRO A 7 12.90 9.82 1.64
C PRO A 7 12.07 9.51 0.40
N TYR A 8 11.66 10.55 -0.30
CA TYR A 8 11.04 10.36 -1.60
C TYR A 8 12.03 9.71 -2.54
N THR A 9 11.53 8.96 -3.49
CA THR A 9 12.34 8.21 -4.43
C THR A 9 12.15 8.78 -5.84
N SER A 10 13.22 8.83 -6.59
CA SER A 10 13.16 9.37 -7.95
C SER A 10 12.36 8.44 -8.86
N HIS A 11 11.43 9.02 -9.59
CA HIS A 11 10.65 8.30 -10.58
C HIS A 11 10.37 9.24 -11.74
N LYS A 12 10.87 8.91 -12.91
CA LYS A 12 10.66 9.72 -14.13
C LYS A 12 11.05 11.18 -13.88
N HIS A 13 12.22 11.37 -13.30
CA HIS A 13 12.81 12.69 -13.01
C HIS A 13 12.15 13.48 -11.89
N TYR A 14 11.17 12.92 -11.19
CA TYR A 14 10.54 13.56 -10.07
C TYR A 14 10.76 12.76 -8.81
N LEU A 15 10.89 13.46 -7.69
CA LEU A 15 10.93 12.79 -6.38
C LEU A 15 9.51 12.56 -5.92
N MET A 16 9.18 11.31 -5.64
CA MET A 16 7.81 10.90 -5.34
C MET A 16 7.77 10.09 -4.05
N PRO A 17 6.64 10.06 -3.35
CA PRO A 17 6.51 9.28 -2.12
C PRO A 17 6.36 7.79 -2.43
N ILE A 18 7.43 7.20 -2.88
CA ILE A 18 7.52 5.77 -3.18
C ILE A 18 8.42 5.16 -2.13
N ILE A 19 7.93 4.15 -1.44
CA ILE A 19 8.65 3.55 -0.31
C ILE A 19 8.86 2.07 -0.53
N PRO A 20 9.91 1.51 0.10
CA PRO A 20 10.06 0.07 0.13
C PRO A 20 9.23 -0.51 1.26
N LEU A 21 8.72 -1.71 1.05
CA LEU A 21 8.00 -2.45 2.07
C LEU A 21 8.16 -3.94 1.78
N LEU A 22 7.74 -4.75 2.74
CA LEU A 22 7.75 -6.19 2.55
C LEU A 22 6.32 -6.69 2.53
N ILE A 23 6.00 -7.55 1.57
CA ILE A 23 4.75 -8.29 1.55
C ILE A 23 5.13 -9.77 1.57
N GLN A 24 4.65 -10.48 2.57
CA GLN A 24 5.04 -11.88 2.79
C GLN A 24 6.56 -12.05 2.79
N GLY A 25 7.26 -11.09 3.38
CA GLY A 25 8.71 -11.15 3.51
C GLY A 25 9.47 -10.75 2.25
N HIS A 26 8.80 -10.36 1.18
CA HIS A 26 9.47 -9.99 -0.06
C HIS A 26 9.38 -8.50 -0.28
N LYS A 27 10.52 -7.90 -0.63
CA LYS A 27 10.60 -6.45 -0.79
C LYS A 27 10.00 -6.00 -2.11
N LEU A 28 9.23 -4.94 -2.05
CA LEU A 28 8.75 -4.26 -3.25
C LEU A 28 8.65 -2.76 -2.96
N TRP A 29 8.39 -1.99 -3.99
CA TRP A 29 8.25 -0.55 -3.88
C TRP A 29 6.83 -0.15 -4.26
N ALA A 30 6.28 0.84 -3.57
CA ALA A 30 4.92 1.28 -3.83
C ALA A 30 4.76 2.77 -3.59
N PHE A 31 3.88 3.39 -4.37
CA PHE A 31 3.44 4.75 -4.13
C PHE A 31 2.57 4.78 -2.89
N VAL A 32 2.80 5.76 -2.04
CA VAL A 32 1.89 6.06 -0.93
C VAL A 32 0.85 7.03 -1.47
N ASP A 33 -0.36 6.54 -1.72
CA ASP A 33 -1.37 7.27 -2.48
C ASP A 33 -2.62 7.51 -1.65
N SER A 34 -2.76 8.72 -1.13
CA SER A 34 -3.91 9.08 -0.28
C SER A 34 -5.23 9.09 -1.06
N GLY A 35 -5.16 9.12 -2.37
CA GLY A 35 -6.37 9.10 -3.20
C GLY A 35 -6.85 7.71 -3.56
N ALA A 36 -6.09 6.67 -3.23
CA ALA A 36 -6.49 5.30 -3.55
C ALA A 36 -7.22 4.69 -2.37
N THR A 37 -8.38 4.10 -2.63
CA THR A 37 -9.15 3.43 -1.58
C THR A 37 -8.46 2.16 -1.12
N PHE A 38 -7.86 1.43 -2.05
CA PHE A 38 -7.26 0.13 -1.76
C PHE A 38 -5.79 0.10 -2.16
N SER A 39 -5.04 -0.80 -1.54
CA SER A 39 -3.67 -1.08 -1.96
C SER A 39 -3.72 -2.11 -3.07
N ILE A 40 -3.05 -1.82 -4.18
CA ILE A 40 -3.09 -2.66 -5.37
C ILE A 40 -1.67 -2.88 -5.86
N VAL A 41 -1.36 -4.14 -6.12
CA VAL A 41 -0.04 -4.59 -6.54
C VAL A 41 -0.19 -5.31 -7.87
N SER A 42 0.80 -5.18 -8.72
CA SER A 42 0.75 -5.82 -10.03
C SER A 42 0.83 -7.34 -9.89
N THR A 43 0.24 -8.04 -10.84
CA THR A 43 0.32 -9.50 -10.83
C THR A 43 1.72 -10.02 -11.12
N ASP A 44 2.58 -9.20 -11.75
CA ASP A 44 3.97 -9.58 -11.91
C ASP A 44 4.65 -9.71 -10.55
N GLU A 45 4.34 -8.80 -9.63
CA GLU A 45 4.87 -8.90 -8.28
C GLU A 45 4.29 -10.12 -7.56
N ALA A 46 3.01 -10.40 -7.76
CA ALA A 46 2.39 -11.57 -7.14
C ALA A 46 3.12 -12.85 -7.57
N ARG A 47 3.43 -12.96 -8.86
CA ARG A 47 4.16 -14.12 -9.36
C ARG A 47 5.54 -14.19 -8.75
N ARG A 48 6.21 -13.06 -8.64
CA ARG A 48 7.57 -13.02 -8.09
C ARG A 48 7.60 -13.47 -6.63
N ILE A 49 6.57 -13.13 -5.86
CA ILE A 49 6.56 -13.50 -4.44
C ILE A 49 5.77 -14.77 -4.15
N GLY A 50 5.31 -15.43 -5.20
CA GLY A 50 4.72 -16.76 -5.05
C GLY A 50 3.28 -16.79 -4.62
N ILE A 51 2.51 -15.73 -4.90
CA ILE A 51 1.10 -15.68 -4.54
C ILE A 51 0.26 -16.09 -5.73
N ASP A 52 -0.67 -17.02 -5.47
CA ASP A 52 -1.66 -17.43 -6.48
C ASP A 52 -2.77 -16.38 -6.43
N TRP A 53 -2.56 -15.29 -7.13
CA TRP A 53 -3.34 -14.08 -6.95
C TRP A 53 -4.82 -14.25 -7.33
N GLU A 54 -5.12 -15.17 -8.26
CA GLU A 54 -6.49 -15.36 -8.71
C GLU A 54 -7.39 -16.05 -7.70
N LYS A 55 -6.83 -16.60 -6.64
CA LYS A 55 -7.63 -17.34 -5.66
C LYS A 55 -8.35 -16.47 -4.65
N GLY A 56 -8.07 -15.18 -4.62
CA GLY A 56 -8.76 -14.28 -3.70
C GLY A 56 -10.10 -13.82 -4.26
N PRO A 57 -10.93 -13.21 -3.43
CA PRO A 57 -12.19 -12.63 -3.91
C PRO A 57 -11.92 -11.56 -4.96
N ARG A 58 -12.72 -11.59 -6.01
CA ARG A 58 -12.59 -10.66 -7.12
C ARG A 58 -13.52 -9.47 -6.93
N GLN A 59 -13.00 -8.29 -7.19
CA GLN A 59 -13.79 -7.08 -7.08
C GLN A 59 -13.39 -6.12 -8.20
N MET A 60 -14.35 -5.43 -8.78
CA MET A 60 -14.07 -4.41 -9.79
C MET A 60 -13.76 -3.10 -9.09
N ILE A 61 -12.59 -2.54 -9.36
CA ILE A 61 -12.12 -1.33 -8.72
C ILE A 61 -12.07 -0.22 -9.74
N VAL A 62 -12.58 0.96 -9.37
CA VAL A 62 -12.52 2.14 -10.22
C VAL A 62 -11.14 2.77 -10.08
N VAL A 63 -10.49 3.05 -11.19
CA VAL A 63 -9.17 3.69 -11.18
C VAL A 63 -9.28 5.12 -11.72
N GLY A 64 -8.12 5.81 -11.76
CA GLY A 64 -8.08 7.25 -11.97
C GLY A 64 -8.76 7.78 -13.21
N ASP A 65 -8.81 7.02 -14.29
CA ASP A 65 -9.47 7.45 -15.52
C ASP A 65 -10.95 7.08 -15.57
N GLY A 66 -11.49 6.55 -14.46
CA GLY A 66 -12.89 6.16 -14.37
C GLY A 66 -13.18 4.75 -14.85
N SER A 67 -12.18 4.05 -15.36
CA SER A 67 -12.40 2.68 -15.80
C SER A 67 -12.39 1.73 -14.60
N PHE A 68 -12.92 0.52 -14.82
CA PHE A 68 -12.93 -0.52 -13.79
C PHE A 68 -11.86 -1.54 -14.12
N ILE A 69 -11.14 -1.99 -13.09
CA ILE A 69 -10.18 -3.08 -13.26
C ILE A 69 -10.53 -4.22 -12.32
N PRO A 70 -10.44 -5.48 -12.81
CA PRO A 70 -10.65 -6.62 -11.95
C PRO A 70 -9.48 -6.77 -11.00
N THR A 71 -9.77 -6.92 -9.72
CA THR A 71 -8.75 -6.96 -8.68
C THR A 71 -9.08 -8.11 -7.73
N TYR A 72 -8.07 -8.86 -7.34
CA TYR A 72 -8.25 -10.02 -6.47
C TYR A 72 -7.57 -9.73 -5.15
N PHE A 73 -8.30 -9.84 -4.05
CA PHE A 73 -7.85 -9.42 -2.73
C PHE A 73 -7.39 -10.58 -1.87
N HIS A 74 -6.31 -10.32 -1.11
CA HIS A 74 -5.77 -11.28 -0.16
C HIS A 74 -5.35 -10.50 1.08
N ASP A 75 -5.61 -11.07 2.25
CA ASP A 75 -5.10 -10.49 3.50
C ASP A 75 -3.70 -11.04 3.70
N LEU A 76 -2.72 -10.16 3.68
CA LEU A 76 -1.32 -10.57 3.70
C LEU A 76 -0.53 -9.84 4.77
N PRO A 77 0.54 -10.45 5.28
CA PRO A 77 1.47 -9.73 6.16
C PRO A 77 2.20 -8.67 5.37
N VAL A 78 2.13 -7.44 5.87
CA VAL A 78 2.79 -6.29 5.27
C VAL A 78 3.67 -5.68 6.33
N GLN A 79 4.94 -5.45 6.00
CA GLN A 79 5.86 -4.83 6.93
C GLN A 79 6.32 -3.50 6.37
N ILE A 80 6.07 -2.44 7.14
CA ILE A 80 6.49 -1.09 6.80
C ILE A 80 7.41 -0.64 7.93
N GLY A 81 8.69 -0.46 7.60
CA GLY A 81 9.68 -0.20 8.63
C GLY A 81 9.74 -1.36 9.59
N GLY A 82 9.60 -1.06 10.87
CA GLY A 82 9.64 -2.09 11.90
C GLY A 82 8.27 -2.66 12.27
N TYR A 83 7.20 -2.23 11.61
CA TYR A 83 5.86 -2.66 11.97
C TYR A 83 5.31 -3.65 10.97
N GLU A 84 4.75 -4.74 11.47
CA GLU A 84 4.08 -5.74 10.64
C GLU A 84 2.59 -5.71 10.93
N ILE A 85 1.79 -5.68 9.88
CA ILE A 85 0.33 -5.69 9.99
C ILE A 85 -0.21 -6.67 8.98
N ILE A 86 -1.46 -7.08 9.16
CA ILE A 86 -2.17 -7.83 8.13
C ILE A 86 -3.06 -6.83 7.40
N ALA A 87 -2.90 -6.74 6.11
CA ALA A 87 -3.63 -5.77 5.31
C ALA A 87 -4.19 -6.40 4.04
N PRO A 88 -5.34 -5.93 3.57
CA PRO A 88 -5.88 -6.42 2.30
C PRO A 88 -5.06 -5.83 1.15
N ILE A 89 -4.55 -6.70 0.30
CA ILE A 89 -3.78 -6.33 -0.87
C ILE A 89 -4.50 -6.87 -2.10
N GLY A 90 -4.81 -5.97 -3.02
CA GLY A 90 -5.42 -6.35 -4.28
C GLY A 90 -4.37 -6.57 -5.35
N PHE A 91 -4.58 -7.56 -6.18
CA PHE A 91 -3.69 -7.84 -7.31
C PHE A 91 -4.45 -7.64 -8.61
N SER A 92 -3.86 -6.90 -9.52
CA SER A 92 -4.48 -6.63 -10.81
C SER A 92 -3.47 -6.65 -11.93
N GLU A 93 -3.88 -7.19 -13.08
CA GLU A 93 -3.06 -7.17 -14.27
C GLU A 93 -3.09 -5.79 -14.95
N ARG A 94 -4.05 -4.97 -14.58
CA ARG A 94 -4.28 -3.70 -15.29
C ARG A 94 -3.97 -2.49 -14.45
N LEU A 95 -2.94 -2.58 -13.62
CA LEU A 95 -2.57 -1.45 -12.80
C LEU A 95 -1.96 -0.37 -13.69
N GLY A 96 -2.72 0.68 -13.90
CA GLY A 96 -2.44 1.66 -14.95
C GLY A 96 -1.24 2.56 -14.72
N VAL A 97 -0.77 2.67 -13.48
CA VAL A 97 0.36 3.54 -13.18
C VAL A 97 1.71 2.84 -13.34
N GLY A 98 1.70 1.54 -13.58
CA GLY A 98 2.95 0.79 -13.68
C GLY A 98 3.69 0.69 -12.38
N PHE A 99 3.03 0.98 -11.26
CA PHE A 99 3.60 0.93 -9.93
C PHE A 99 2.59 0.37 -8.97
N ASN A 100 3.10 -0.28 -7.94
CA ASN A 100 2.26 -0.72 -6.84
C ASN A 100 1.79 0.50 -6.05
N ILE A 101 0.60 0.43 -5.47
CA ILE A 101 -0.04 1.52 -4.77
C ILE A 101 -0.41 1.09 -3.37
N LEU A 102 -0.05 1.88 -2.37
CA LEU A 102 -0.56 1.73 -1.01
C LEU A 102 -1.71 2.70 -0.83
N GLY A 103 -2.88 2.18 -0.50
CA GLY A 103 -4.08 2.95 -0.39
C GLY A 103 -4.59 3.05 1.04
N ARG A 104 -5.81 3.57 1.16
CA ARG A 104 -6.34 3.94 2.47
C ARG A 104 -6.72 2.74 3.32
N THR A 105 -7.39 1.75 2.72
CA THR A 105 -7.87 0.59 3.46
C THR A 105 -6.71 -0.31 3.85
N GLY A 106 -6.53 -0.49 5.14
CA GLY A 106 -5.49 -1.36 5.69
C GLY A 106 -4.15 -0.68 5.92
N ILE A 107 -3.89 0.46 5.29
CA ILE A 107 -2.62 1.17 5.47
C ILE A 107 -2.86 2.52 6.14
N PHE A 108 -3.59 3.42 5.49
CA PHE A 108 -3.82 4.75 6.07
C PHE A 108 -4.68 4.68 7.33
N ASP A 109 -5.48 3.67 7.49
CA ASP A 109 -6.26 3.51 8.71
C ASP A 109 -5.44 2.88 9.84
N ARG A 110 -4.20 2.49 9.59
CA ARG A 110 -3.32 1.88 10.59
C ARG A 110 -2.14 2.77 10.93
N PHE A 111 -1.85 3.76 10.12
CA PHE A 111 -0.73 4.69 10.31
C PHE A 111 -1.19 6.11 10.06
N GLN A 112 -0.68 7.04 10.87
CA GLN A 112 -0.77 8.43 10.52
C GLN A 112 0.35 8.72 9.53
N ILE A 113 -0.01 9.18 8.35
CA ILE A 113 0.95 9.36 7.27
C ILE A 113 1.02 10.83 6.91
N CYS A 114 2.24 11.37 6.91
CA CYS A 114 2.46 12.78 6.58
C CYS A 114 3.39 12.88 5.40
N PHE A 115 3.00 13.72 4.45
CA PHE A 115 3.81 14.03 3.28
C PHE A 115 4.43 15.41 3.49
N ASN A 116 5.72 15.53 3.33
CA ASN A 116 6.38 16.82 3.42
C ASN A 116 7.18 17.04 2.15
N ASP A 117 6.61 17.81 1.23
CA ASP A 117 7.25 18.05 -0.05
C ASP A 117 8.45 18.99 0.07
N HIS A 118 8.52 19.76 1.15
CA HIS A 118 9.66 20.64 1.38
C HIS A 118 10.90 19.84 1.73
N THR A 119 10.78 18.87 2.62
CA THR A 119 11.90 18.02 3.01
C THR A 119 11.99 16.75 2.17
N ARG A 120 10.99 16.50 1.32
CA ARG A 120 10.93 15.32 0.45
C ARG A 120 10.95 14.03 1.24
N LYS A 121 10.10 13.95 2.26
CA LYS A 121 9.99 12.77 3.12
C LYS A 121 8.53 12.46 3.36
N VAL A 122 8.23 11.17 3.45
CA VAL A 122 6.93 10.69 3.91
C VAL A 122 7.17 9.96 5.23
N THR A 123 6.35 10.24 6.22
CA THR A 123 6.51 9.65 7.55
C THR A 123 5.30 8.82 7.91
N PHE A 124 5.55 7.74 8.63
CA PHE A 124 4.52 6.82 9.11
C PHE A 124 4.63 6.73 10.61
N GLU A 125 3.52 6.96 11.29
CA GLU A 125 3.44 6.76 12.72
C GLU A 125 2.33 5.77 13.00
N LYS A 126 2.66 4.63 13.63
CA LYS A 126 1.68 3.59 13.88
C LYS A 126 0.61 4.09 14.82
N ILE A 127 -0.64 3.93 14.44
CA ILE A 127 -1.76 4.27 15.30
C ILE A 127 -1.94 3.15 16.31
N LEU A 128 -1.89 3.51 17.60
CA LEU A 128 -2.13 2.53 18.65
C LEU A 128 -3.62 2.49 18.90
N ILE A 129 -4.21 1.34 18.69
CA ILE A 129 -5.63 1.17 18.88
C ILE A 129 -5.83 0.59 20.24
N GLU A 130 -6.39 1.39 21.14
CA GLU A 130 -6.70 0.88 22.46
C GLU A 130 -7.90 -0.02 22.36
N LYS A 131 -7.93 -0.96 23.31
CA LYS A 131 -9.01 -1.84 23.34
C LYS A 131 -10.24 -1.08 23.59
N GLU A 132 -11.20 -1.23 22.77
CA GLU A 132 -12.24 -0.39 22.79
C GLU A 132 -13.29 -0.72 23.59
N SER A 133 -13.72 0.08 24.34
CA SER A 133 -14.79 -0.24 25.05
C SER A 133 -15.95 0.32 24.43
N ASP A 134 -16.07 1.03 23.58
CA ASP A 134 -17.10 1.49 23.13
C ASP A 134 -17.27 1.85 21.99
N PRO A 135 -17.91 1.91 21.55
CA PRO A 135 -18.17 2.28 20.60
C PRO A 135 -19.06 3.20 20.45
N PHE A 136 -19.39 3.53 20.59
CA PHE A 136 -20.06 4.31 20.36
C PHE A 136 -20.85 4.09 20.08
#